data_faa962df8db15c89e3aa45666906806f
#
_entry.id   faa962df8db15c89e3aa45666906806f
#
_cell.length_a   1.000
_cell.length_b   1.000
_cell.length_c   1.000
_cell.angle_alpha   90.00
_cell.angle_beta   90.00
_cell.angle_gamma   90.00
#
_symmetry.space_group_name_H-M   'P 1'
#
loop_
_entity.id
_entity.type
_entity.pdbx_description
1 polymer ?
#
loop_
_entity_poly.entity_id
_entity_poly.type
_entity_poly.pdbx_seq_one_letter_code
_entity_poly.pdbx_strand_id
1 'polypeptide(L)'
;MSIDVKSILSDNALNMRRSAIRDLLSVAVRPEIISFAGGFPNPDSFPIDDVKEIVQEIMEESPTVALQYGTTEGYAPLKREILKRYNAEGMPGDMDNLIITTSSQQAIDLICRVFINPGDVVICGLPSYLGALQAFYSYRAEPIGVKDEEDPEVVIEKLIAEGRKPKFIYAIPDFQNPSG
;
A
#
# COMPACT_ATOMS: atom_id res chain seq x y z
N MET A 1 36.79 -15.11 -0.86
CA MET A 1 36.40 -13.91 -1.63
C MET A 1 35.12 -13.38 -1.01
N SER A 2 35.12 -12.18 -0.46
CA SER A 2 33.89 -11.51 -0.04
C SER A 2 33.24 -10.89 -1.27
N ILE A 3 31.98 -11.23 -1.52
CA ILE A 3 31.22 -10.61 -2.61
C ILE A 3 30.86 -9.18 -2.17
N ASP A 4 31.19 -8.21 -3.00
CA ASP A 4 30.67 -6.85 -2.82
C ASP A 4 29.17 -6.84 -3.22
N VAL A 5 28.30 -6.93 -2.23
CA VAL A 5 26.85 -7.00 -2.44
C VAL A 5 26.33 -5.76 -3.20
N LYS A 6 26.96 -4.59 -3.03
CA LYS A 6 26.53 -3.37 -3.72
C LYS A 6 26.69 -3.48 -5.25
N SER A 7 27.69 -4.21 -5.70
CA SER A 7 27.98 -4.36 -7.15
C SER A 7 26.94 -5.19 -7.90
N ILE A 8 26.11 -5.94 -7.21
CA ILE A 8 25.06 -6.80 -7.79
C ILE A 8 23.64 -6.31 -7.53
N LEU A 9 23.47 -5.19 -6.83
CA LEU A 9 22.15 -4.60 -6.62
C LEU A 9 21.62 -3.95 -7.91
N SER A 10 20.31 -4.10 -8.12
CA SER A 10 19.63 -3.38 -9.20
C SER A 10 19.53 -1.88 -8.89
N ASP A 11 19.37 -1.07 -9.93
CA ASP A 11 19.10 0.37 -9.77
C ASP A 11 17.90 0.64 -8.86
N ASN A 12 16.86 -0.18 -8.95
CA ASN A 12 15.69 -0.05 -8.09
C ASN A 12 16.05 -0.23 -6.62
N ALA A 13 16.88 -1.22 -6.29
CA ALA A 13 17.34 -1.44 -4.92
C ALA A 13 18.25 -0.31 -4.42
N LEU A 14 19.11 0.22 -5.30
CA LEU A 14 20.01 1.33 -4.98
C LEU A 14 19.26 2.66 -4.75
N ASN A 15 18.09 2.84 -5.38
CA ASN A 15 17.24 4.03 -5.20
C ASN A 15 16.30 3.94 -4.00
N MET A 16 16.20 2.79 -3.32
CA MET A 16 15.41 2.67 -2.10
C MET A 16 15.99 3.55 -1.00
N ARG A 17 15.17 4.47 -0.47
CA ARG A 17 15.54 5.33 0.64
C ARG A 17 15.36 4.59 1.96
N ARG A 18 16.31 4.73 2.86
CA ARG A 18 16.20 4.17 4.22
C ARG A 18 15.07 4.89 4.97
N SER A 19 14.17 4.11 5.57
CA SER A 19 13.08 4.69 6.36
C SER A 19 13.58 5.09 7.74
N ALA A 20 13.63 6.39 8.03
CA ALA A 20 13.94 6.91 9.36
C ALA A 20 12.94 6.42 10.44
N ILE A 21 11.69 6.16 10.04
CA ILE A 21 10.66 5.63 10.96
C ILE A 21 10.99 4.21 11.43
N ARG A 22 11.60 3.38 10.61
CA ARG A 22 11.98 2.02 11.04
C ARG A 22 12.96 2.05 12.21
N ASP A 23 13.86 3.00 12.23
CA ASP A 23 14.81 3.17 13.33
C ASP A 23 14.09 3.68 14.60
N LEU A 24 13.07 4.53 14.46
CA LEU A 24 12.22 5.00 15.55
C LEU A 24 11.29 3.90 16.10
N LEU A 25 10.76 3.04 15.24
CA LEU A 25 9.89 1.92 15.66
C LEU A 25 10.59 0.95 16.60
N SER A 26 11.90 0.75 16.45
CA SER A 26 12.68 -0.09 17.37
C SER A 26 12.74 0.46 18.80
N VAL A 27 12.58 1.77 18.96
CA VAL A 27 12.49 2.46 20.25
C VAL A 27 11.06 2.50 20.77
N ALA A 28 10.09 2.63 19.86
CA ALA A 28 8.66 2.77 20.17
C ALA A 28 8.02 1.52 20.79
N VAL A 29 8.62 0.33 20.61
CA VAL A 29 8.13 -0.92 21.20
C VAL A 29 8.57 -1.15 22.65
N ARG A 30 9.33 -0.25 23.27
CA ARG A 30 9.75 -0.37 24.66
C ARG A 30 8.58 -0.08 25.61
N PRO A 31 8.32 -0.93 26.64
CA PRO A 31 7.15 -0.79 27.50
C PRO A 31 7.03 0.55 28.24
N GLU A 32 8.17 1.21 28.49
CA GLU A 32 8.26 2.49 29.18
C GLU A 32 7.96 3.71 28.30
N ILE A 33 7.77 3.50 26.97
CA ILE A 33 7.58 4.58 26.01
C ILE A 33 6.13 4.64 25.54
N ILE A 34 5.49 5.78 25.71
CA ILE A 34 4.23 6.11 25.05
C ILE A 34 4.57 6.65 23.66
N SER A 35 4.30 5.84 22.63
CA SER A 35 4.67 6.17 21.25
C SER A 35 3.52 6.83 20.50
N PHE A 36 3.80 7.97 19.89
CA PHE A 36 2.93 8.63 18.89
C PHE A 36 3.50 8.50 17.46
N ALA A 37 4.53 7.66 17.26
CA ALA A 37 5.27 7.58 16.00
C ALA A 37 4.67 6.61 14.97
N GLY A 38 3.83 5.67 15.38
CA GLY A 38 3.23 4.69 14.47
C GLY A 38 1.77 4.46 14.81
N GLY A 39 0.91 4.44 13.79
CA GLY A 39 -0.52 4.14 13.91
C GLY A 39 -0.79 2.66 14.11
N PHE A 40 -0.27 2.06 15.18
CA PHE A 40 -0.60 0.69 15.50
C PHE A 40 -2.03 0.58 16.02
N PRO A 41 -2.81 -0.42 15.55
CA PRO A 41 -4.12 -0.70 16.12
C PRO A 41 -4.02 -1.03 17.61
N ASN A 42 -5.05 -0.66 18.38
CA ASN A 42 -5.12 -1.06 19.78
C ASN A 42 -5.27 -2.60 19.89
N PRO A 43 -4.35 -3.32 20.56
CA PRO A 43 -4.44 -4.77 20.72
C PRO A 43 -5.75 -5.26 21.35
N ASP A 44 -6.36 -4.47 22.25
CA ASP A 44 -7.61 -4.81 22.91
C ASP A 44 -8.81 -4.84 21.96
N SER A 45 -8.69 -4.25 20.76
CA SER A 45 -9.72 -4.26 19.72
C SER A 45 -9.64 -5.47 18.77
N PHE A 46 -8.64 -6.33 18.93
CA PHE A 46 -8.51 -7.49 18.06
C PHE A 46 -9.57 -8.54 18.38
N PRO A 47 -10.35 -9.01 17.38
CA PRO A 47 -11.41 -9.98 17.58
C PRO A 47 -10.83 -11.40 17.67
N ILE A 48 -10.05 -11.68 18.72
CA ILE A 48 -9.28 -12.91 18.86
C ILE A 48 -10.17 -14.15 18.90
N ASP A 49 -11.30 -14.08 19.61
CA ASP A 49 -12.18 -15.24 19.78
C ASP A 49 -12.98 -15.51 18.51
N ASP A 50 -13.46 -14.47 17.81
CA ASP A 50 -14.12 -14.62 16.51
C ASP A 50 -13.16 -15.25 15.48
N VAL A 51 -11.90 -14.83 15.47
CA VAL A 51 -10.88 -15.41 14.57
C VAL A 51 -10.62 -16.89 14.87
N LYS A 52 -10.56 -17.29 16.16
CA LYS A 52 -10.40 -18.69 16.53
C LYS A 52 -11.58 -19.54 16.05
N GLU A 53 -12.80 -19.06 16.27
CA GLU A 53 -14.04 -19.76 15.85
C GLU A 53 -14.05 -19.92 14.33
N ILE A 54 -13.82 -18.85 13.56
CA ILE A 54 -13.77 -18.87 12.09
C ILE A 54 -12.69 -19.85 11.58
N VAL A 55 -11.49 -19.82 12.17
CA VAL A 55 -10.42 -20.73 11.75
C VAL A 55 -10.79 -22.18 12.05
N GLN A 56 -11.41 -22.47 13.19
CA GLN A 56 -11.87 -23.81 13.51
C GLN A 56 -12.94 -24.29 12.51
N GLU A 57 -13.94 -23.49 12.23
CA GLU A 57 -14.99 -23.78 11.24
C GLU A 57 -14.40 -24.09 9.86
N ILE A 58 -13.49 -23.25 9.37
CA ILE A 58 -12.82 -23.45 8.08
C ILE A 58 -12.05 -24.78 8.05
N MET A 59 -11.35 -25.13 9.13
CA MET A 59 -10.57 -26.36 9.20
C MET A 59 -11.45 -27.61 9.33
N GLU A 60 -12.64 -27.49 9.87
CA GLU A 60 -13.62 -28.58 9.94
C GLU A 60 -14.37 -28.78 8.60
N GLU A 61 -14.80 -27.67 7.96
CA GLU A 61 -15.68 -27.72 6.79
C GLU A 61 -14.92 -27.81 5.45
N SER A 62 -13.79 -27.09 5.31
CA SER A 62 -13.11 -26.93 4.02
C SER A 62 -11.59 -26.83 4.08
N PRO A 63 -10.90 -27.69 4.86
CA PRO A 63 -9.47 -27.59 5.07
C PRO A 63 -8.66 -27.69 3.78
N THR A 64 -9.10 -28.54 2.87
CA THR A 64 -8.44 -28.74 1.57
C THR A 64 -8.47 -27.47 0.71
N VAL A 65 -9.59 -26.74 0.73
CA VAL A 65 -9.72 -25.47 0.00
C VAL A 65 -8.87 -24.38 0.65
N ALA A 66 -8.89 -24.30 1.98
CA ALA A 66 -8.16 -23.28 2.72
C ALA A 66 -6.64 -23.41 2.61
N LEU A 67 -6.12 -24.63 2.52
CA LEU A 67 -4.69 -24.92 2.48
C LEU A 67 -4.11 -25.13 1.06
N GLN A 68 -4.96 -25.14 0.03
CA GLN A 68 -4.53 -25.34 -1.37
C GLN A 68 -4.18 -24.01 -2.04
N TYR A 69 -3.44 -24.11 -3.14
CA TYR A 69 -3.22 -22.95 -4.03
C TYR A 69 -4.53 -22.36 -4.53
N GLY A 70 -4.62 -21.03 -4.51
CA GLY A 70 -5.73 -20.27 -5.11
C GLY A 70 -5.43 -19.77 -6.52
N THR A 71 -6.39 -19.07 -7.11
CA THR A 71 -6.22 -18.36 -8.38
C THR A 71 -5.41 -17.08 -8.17
N THR A 72 -4.75 -16.62 -9.22
CA THR A 72 -3.94 -15.39 -9.18
C THR A 72 -4.77 -14.16 -8.82
N GLU A 73 -6.03 -14.12 -9.28
CA GLU A 73 -6.95 -13.01 -9.05
C GLU A 73 -7.55 -13.00 -7.63
N GLY A 74 -7.32 -14.08 -6.87
CA GLY A 74 -7.81 -14.23 -5.51
C GLY A 74 -9.05 -15.11 -5.36
N TYR A 75 -9.38 -15.43 -4.12
CA TYR A 75 -10.46 -16.35 -3.77
C TYR A 75 -11.83 -15.80 -4.18
N ALA A 76 -12.51 -16.49 -5.08
CA ALA A 76 -13.75 -16.02 -5.71
C ALA A 76 -14.89 -15.71 -4.71
N PRO A 77 -15.12 -16.48 -3.63
CA PRO A 77 -16.13 -16.12 -2.63
C PRO A 77 -15.81 -14.78 -1.94
N LEU A 78 -14.55 -14.52 -1.57
CA LEU A 78 -14.12 -13.25 -0.99
C LEU A 78 -14.35 -12.08 -1.96
N LYS A 79 -14.00 -12.25 -3.24
CA LYS A 79 -14.24 -11.23 -4.27
C LYS A 79 -15.71 -10.89 -4.38
N ARG A 80 -16.61 -11.90 -4.34
CA ARG A 80 -18.06 -11.65 -4.38
C ARG A 80 -18.58 -10.83 -3.20
N GLU A 81 -18.10 -11.12 -1.98
CA GLU A 81 -18.52 -10.35 -0.81
C GLU A 81 -17.99 -8.90 -0.84
N ILE A 82 -16.76 -8.69 -1.30
CA ILE A 82 -16.20 -7.34 -1.49
C ILE A 82 -17.03 -6.58 -2.54
N LEU A 83 -17.30 -7.17 -3.69
CA LEU A 83 -18.08 -6.53 -4.77
C LEU A 83 -19.51 -6.21 -4.33
N LYS A 84 -20.16 -7.12 -3.59
CA LYS A 84 -21.48 -6.86 -3.01
C LYS A 84 -21.48 -5.63 -2.12
N ARG A 85 -20.45 -5.46 -1.30
CA ARG A 85 -20.27 -4.29 -0.44
C ARG A 85 -20.04 -3.02 -1.27
N TYR A 86 -19.12 -3.03 -2.22
CA TYR A 86 -18.82 -1.88 -3.08
C TYR A 86 -20.01 -1.45 -3.93
N ASN A 87 -20.74 -2.41 -4.51
CA ASN A 87 -21.94 -2.12 -5.28
C ASN A 87 -23.04 -1.47 -4.41
N ALA A 88 -23.17 -1.87 -3.14
CA ALA A 88 -24.10 -1.24 -2.21
C ALA A 88 -23.71 0.19 -1.83
N GLU A 89 -22.40 0.51 -1.89
CA GLU A 89 -21.85 1.86 -1.64
C GLU A 89 -21.78 2.73 -2.91
N GLY A 90 -22.34 2.27 -4.04
CA GLY A 90 -22.40 3.00 -5.29
C GLY A 90 -21.10 2.94 -6.13
N MET A 91 -20.21 2.02 -5.84
CA MET A 91 -19.00 1.74 -6.62
C MET A 91 -19.19 0.44 -7.44
N PRO A 92 -19.81 0.52 -8.62
CA PRO A 92 -20.13 -0.68 -9.40
C PRO A 92 -18.86 -1.34 -9.95
N GLY A 93 -18.83 -2.66 -9.87
CA GLY A 93 -17.76 -3.48 -10.41
C GLY A 93 -18.19 -4.92 -10.59
N ASP A 94 -17.37 -5.71 -11.24
CA ASP A 94 -17.56 -7.14 -11.44
C ASP A 94 -16.30 -7.94 -11.07
N MET A 95 -16.33 -9.25 -11.27
CA MET A 95 -15.24 -10.15 -10.90
C MET A 95 -13.93 -9.85 -11.65
N ASP A 96 -14.00 -9.27 -12.84
CA ASP A 96 -12.82 -8.94 -13.67
C ASP A 96 -12.19 -7.60 -13.27
N ASN A 97 -12.92 -6.77 -12.52
CA ASN A 97 -12.44 -5.49 -12.01
C ASN A 97 -11.75 -5.58 -10.65
N LEU A 98 -11.67 -6.76 -10.05
CA LEU A 98 -11.15 -6.95 -8.70
C LEU A 98 -10.08 -8.02 -8.65
N ILE A 99 -8.95 -7.68 -8.03
CA ILE A 99 -7.89 -8.62 -7.65
C ILE A 99 -7.63 -8.51 -6.14
N ILE A 100 -7.36 -9.66 -5.49
CA ILE A 100 -6.96 -9.69 -4.09
C ILE A 100 -5.45 -9.70 -3.99
N THR A 101 -4.91 -8.79 -3.18
CA THR A 101 -3.47 -8.67 -2.93
C THR A 101 -3.13 -8.92 -1.46
N THR A 102 -1.87 -9.23 -1.18
CA THR A 102 -1.35 -9.33 0.18
C THR A 102 -1.13 -7.92 0.71
N SER A 103 -2.18 -7.32 1.25
CA SER A 103 -2.27 -5.93 1.72
C SER A 103 -2.08 -4.86 0.62
N SER A 104 -2.30 -3.59 0.99
CA SER A 104 -2.14 -2.44 0.10
C SER A 104 -0.71 -2.26 -0.43
N GLN A 105 0.30 -2.69 0.32
CA GLN A 105 1.70 -2.55 -0.11
C GLN A 105 1.99 -3.35 -1.39
N GLN A 106 1.45 -4.57 -1.51
CA GLN A 106 1.58 -5.35 -2.74
C GLN A 106 0.82 -4.68 -3.90
N ALA A 107 -0.37 -4.15 -3.65
CA ALA A 107 -1.13 -3.43 -4.67
C ALA A 107 -0.35 -2.21 -5.20
N ILE A 108 0.23 -1.40 -4.30
CA ILE A 108 1.06 -0.24 -4.66
C ILE A 108 2.27 -0.68 -5.50
N ASP A 109 2.97 -1.73 -5.08
CA ASP A 109 4.14 -2.25 -5.82
C ASP A 109 3.75 -2.74 -7.23
N LEU A 110 2.66 -3.49 -7.34
CA LEU A 110 2.15 -3.98 -8.63
C LEU A 110 1.73 -2.83 -9.56
N ILE A 111 1.06 -1.81 -9.04
CA ILE A 111 0.68 -0.60 -9.81
C ILE A 111 1.94 0.11 -10.31
N CYS A 112 2.92 0.31 -9.44
CA CYS A 112 4.19 0.91 -9.84
C CYS A 112 4.88 0.08 -10.93
N ARG A 113 4.93 -1.23 -10.76
CA ARG A 113 5.55 -2.16 -11.73
C ARG A 113 4.91 -2.10 -13.12
N VAL A 114 3.58 -1.94 -13.17
CA VAL A 114 2.82 -1.95 -14.43
C VAL A 114 2.85 -0.59 -15.12
N PHE A 115 2.81 0.50 -14.36
CA PHE A 115 2.54 1.82 -14.92
C PHE A 115 3.73 2.78 -14.90
N ILE A 116 4.77 2.57 -14.08
CA ILE A 116 5.85 3.55 -13.90
C ILE A 116 7.06 3.20 -14.75
N ASN A 117 7.53 4.18 -15.50
CA ASN A 117 8.88 4.23 -16.05
C ASN A 117 9.75 5.17 -15.21
N PRO A 118 11.08 4.99 -15.22
CA PRO A 118 11.98 5.92 -14.53
C PRO A 118 11.78 7.37 -14.98
N GLY A 119 11.58 8.26 -14.00
CA GLY A 119 11.31 9.68 -14.23
C GLY A 119 9.83 10.04 -14.40
N ASP A 120 8.91 9.07 -14.43
CA ASP A 120 7.46 9.36 -14.42
C ASP A 120 7.06 10.07 -13.12
N VAL A 121 6.19 11.07 -13.24
CA VAL A 121 5.67 11.85 -12.11
C VAL A 121 4.46 11.15 -11.50
N VAL A 122 4.43 11.09 -10.16
CA VAL A 122 3.29 10.63 -9.36
C VAL A 122 2.86 11.75 -8.43
N ILE A 123 1.60 12.15 -8.47
CA ILE A 123 1.05 13.11 -7.51
C ILE A 123 0.65 12.37 -6.23
N CYS A 124 0.97 12.93 -5.07
CA CYS A 124 0.56 12.39 -3.77
C CYS A 124 0.33 13.52 -2.76
N GLY A 125 -0.38 13.26 -1.68
CA GLY A 125 -0.51 14.21 -0.58
C GLY A 125 0.84 14.52 0.08
N LEU A 126 0.95 15.65 0.76
CA LEU A 126 2.11 16.03 1.55
C LEU A 126 1.66 16.46 2.96
N PRO A 127 1.91 15.65 3.99
CA PRO A 127 2.66 14.39 4.01
C PRO A 127 1.95 13.20 3.33
N SER A 128 2.69 12.10 3.07
CA SER A 128 2.14 10.91 2.44
C SER A 128 2.65 9.62 3.09
N TYR A 129 1.97 8.51 2.80
CA TYR A 129 2.33 7.18 3.31
C TYR A 129 3.72 6.76 2.83
N LEU A 130 4.61 6.47 3.78
CA LEU A 130 6.00 6.16 3.48
C LEU A 130 6.19 4.90 2.66
N GLY A 131 5.31 3.89 2.84
CA GLY A 131 5.36 2.67 2.05
C GLY A 131 5.11 2.93 0.57
N ALA A 132 4.19 3.85 0.24
CA ALA A 132 3.94 4.28 -1.13
C ALA A 132 5.13 5.06 -1.70
N LEU A 133 5.66 6.02 -0.94
CA LEU A 133 6.84 6.79 -1.37
C LEU A 133 8.05 5.88 -1.61
N GLN A 134 8.27 4.86 -0.78
CA GLN A 134 9.33 3.88 -0.99
C GLN A 134 9.15 3.08 -2.28
N ALA A 135 7.91 2.66 -2.59
CA ALA A 135 7.61 2.01 -3.86
C ALA A 135 7.92 2.94 -5.04
N PHE A 136 7.44 4.21 -5.01
CA PHE A 136 7.70 5.18 -6.07
C PHE A 136 9.19 5.37 -6.31
N TYR A 137 9.99 5.59 -5.25
CA TYR A 137 11.43 5.72 -5.37
C TYR A 137 12.11 4.46 -5.90
N SER A 138 11.66 3.25 -5.53
CA SER A 138 12.25 2.00 -6.00
C SER A 138 12.06 1.82 -7.51
N TYR A 139 10.94 2.30 -8.05
CA TYR A 139 10.69 2.36 -9.50
C TYR A 139 11.23 3.62 -10.17
N ARG A 140 11.98 4.45 -9.45
CA ARG A 140 12.59 5.70 -9.94
C ARG A 140 11.56 6.71 -10.44
N ALA A 141 10.35 6.68 -9.89
CA ALA A 141 9.37 7.73 -10.09
C ALA A 141 9.75 8.99 -9.32
N GLU A 142 9.18 10.11 -9.72
CA GLU A 142 9.28 11.40 -9.07
C GLU A 142 7.97 11.73 -8.35
N PRO A 143 7.83 11.45 -7.04
CA PRO A 143 6.62 11.84 -6.31
C PRO A 143 6.63 13.35 -6.07
N ILE A 144 5.54 14.00 -6.47
CA ILE A 144 5.26 15.42 -6.22
C ILE A 144 4.17 15.50 -5.16
N GLY A 145 4.55 16.05 -3.99
CA GLY A 145 3.64 16.25 -2.88
C GLY A 145 2.79 17.50 -3.07
N VAL A 146 1.49 17.37 -2.83
CA VAL A 146 0.50 18.45 -2.80
C VAL A 146 0.06 18.62 -1.33
N LYS A 147 0.17 19.84 -0.80
CA LYS A 147 -0.28 20.15 0.57
C LYS A 147 -1.80 20.29 0.60
N ASP A 148 -2.37 20.16 1.80
CA ASP A 148 -3.82 20.26 1.97
C ASP A 148 -4.41 21.63 1.56
N GLU A 149 -3.58 22.70 1.63
CA GLU A 149 -3.99 24.06 1.24
C GLU A 149 -3.80 24.33 -0.27
N GLU A 150 -3.16 23.43 -1.00
CA GLU A 150 -2.89 23.56 -2.43
C GLU A 150 -3.98 22.86 -3.26
N ASP A 151 -4.40 23.48 -4.36
CA ASP A 151 -5.29 22.85 -5.30
C ASP A 151 -4.51 21.86 -6.18
N PRO A 152 -4.81 20.55 -6.12
CA PRO A 152 -4.13 19.55 -6.93
C PRO A 152 -4.24 19.82 -8.44
N GLU A 153 -5.35 20.41 -8.89
CA GLU A 153 -5.57 20.73 -10.31
C GLU A 153 -4.56 21.76 -10.81
N VAL A 154 -4.32 22.81 -10.02
CA VAL A 154 -3.31 23.84 -10.34
C VAL A 154 -1.90 23.25 -10.43
N VAL A 155 -1.55 22.34 -9.50
CA VAL A 155 -0.24 21.66 -9.51
C VAL A 155 -0.10 20.79 -10.77
N ILE A 156 -1.16 20.05 -11.13
CA ILE A 156 -1.17 19.19 -12.31
C ILE A 156 -1.06 20.01 -13.60
N GLU A 157 -1.82 21.09 -13.73
CA GLU A 157 -1.77 21.98 -14.90
C GLU A 157 -0.36 22.57 -15.11
N LYS A 158 0.28 23.01 -14.02
CA LYS A 158 1.66 23.50 -14.07
C LYS A 158 2.63 22.42 -14.57
N LEU A 159 2.54 21.21 -14.04
CA LEU A 159 3.38 20.08 -14.47
C LEU A 159 3.16 19.74 -15.94
N ILE A 160 1.90 19.77 -16.41
CA ILE A 160 1.58 19.54 -17.83
C ILE A 160 2.19 20.63 -18.70
N ALA A 161 2.12 21.90 -18.28
CA ALA A 161 2.72 23.02 -19.00
C ALA A 161 4.27 22.91 -19.08
N GLU A 162 4.90 22.28 -18.08
CA GLU A 162 6.33 21.97 -18.06
C GLU A 162 6.67 20.69 -18.87
N GLY A 163 5.71 20.03 -19.51
CA GLY A 163 5.92 18.76 -20.23
C GLY A 163 6.06 17.53 -19.32
N ARG A 164 5.73 17.66 -18.05
CA ARG A 164 5.86 16.63 -17.00
C ARG A 164 4.49 16.08 -16.61
N LYS A 165 3.80 15.45 -17.55
CA LYS A 165 2.46 14.90 -17.31
C LYS A 165 2.49 13.83 -16.23
N PRO A 166 1.69 13.99 -15.12
CA PRO A 166 1.60 12.96 -14.09
C PRO A 166 1.05 11.64 -14.63
N LYS A 167 1.60 10.53 -14.14
CA LYS A 167 1.19 9.18 -14.53
C LYS A 167 -0.11 8.78 -13.84
N PHE A 168 -0.20 9.04 -12.54
CA PHE A 168 -1.38 8.84 -11.71
C PHE A 168 -1.31 9.70 -10.44
N ILE A 169 -2.43 9.73 -9.71
CA ILE A 169 -2.56 10.34 -8.39
C ILE A 169 -2.66 9.21 -7.36
N TYR A 170 -1.88 9.30 -6.29
CA TYR A 170 -1.99 8.46 -5.12
C TYR A 170 -2.65 9.24 -3.99
N ALA A 171 -3.78 8.76 -3.48
CA ALA A 171 -4.52 9.38 -2.39
C ALA A 171 -4.99 8.33 -1.38
N ILE A 172 -5.14 8.75 -0.13
CA ILE A 172 -5.82 8.02 0.94
C ILE A 172 -6.98 8.93 1.36
N PRO A 173 -8.22 8.67 0.89
CA PRO A 173 -9.33 9.62 1.08
C PRO A 173 -9.87 9.66 2.51
N ASP A 174 -9.73 8.56 3.26
CA ASP A 174 -10.21 8.43 4.64
C ASP A 174 -9.08 7.98 5.55
N PHE A 175 -8.97 8.58 6.75
CA PHE A 175 -7.92 8.25 7.71
C PHE A 175 -6.51 8.31 7.11
N GLN A 176 -6.20 9.43 6.47
CA GLN A 176 -4.95 9.64 5.76
C GLN A 176 -3.74 9.37 6.67
N ASN A 177 -2.78 8.62 6.16
CA ASN A 177 -1.54 8.32 6.86
C ASN A 177 -0.40 9.19 6.29
N PRO A 178 0.17 10.13 7.11
CA PRO A 178 0.07 10.20 8.59
C PRO A 178 -0.83 11.31 9.15
N SER A 179 -1.56 12.07 8.36
CA SER A 179 -2.25 13.29 8.84
C SER A 179 -3.59 13.03 9.54
N GLY A 180 -4.24 11.89 9.35
CA GLY A 180 -5.52 11.52 9.95
C GLY A 180 -6.73 11.72 9.06
#